data_e3e0d276ba95d0fa5fb4aed82616d87a
#
_entry.id   e3e0d276ba95d0fa5fb4aed82616d87a
#
_cell.length_a   1.000
_cell.length_b   1.000
_cell.length_c   1.000
_cell.angle_alpha   90.00
_cell.angle_beta   90.00
_cell.angle_gamma   90.00
#
_symmetry.space_group_name_H-M   'P 1'
#
loop_
_entity.id
_entity.type
_entity.pdbx_description
1 polymer ?
#
loop_
_entity_poly.entity_id
_entity_poly.type
_entity_poly.pdbx_seq_one_letter_code
_entity_poly.pdbx_strand_id
1 'polypeptide(L)'
;RSSTQTGEVRMSISPEQVDLWRGLVSETQRLEFKEARNQYDTTKLCRYCVAIANEGGGHLVLGIADKPPRPVVGSQAFLDTQDITEKLFHWVGFRVDVEAVAHSDGRVVVFTVPARPRGTAYHHEGAYLMRSGEELVPMSEDQLRKIFAEGQPSWLENPALKDVSAQDVVQLLDTQTYFDLMRLPYPTDQAGVLARLLDERLIERSAAGFNILHIGAVLLAKNMRQFPDISRKAVRVIVYAGESKMQTVSDVTGER
;
A
#
# COMPACT_ATOMS: atom_id res chain seq x y z
N ARG A 1 34.64 5.54 -2.97
CA ARG A 1 33.56 4.73 -2.36
C ARG A 1 32.46 4.67 -3.39
N SER A 2 32.43 3.56 -4.15
CA SER A 2 31.50 3.31 -5.25
C SER A 2 30.12 3.00 -4.69
N SER A 3 29.18 3.86 -4.94
CA SER A 3 27.75 3.61 -4.78
C SER A 3 27.29 2.73 -5.94
N THR A 4 27.04 1.47 -5.66
CA THR A 4 26.38 0.53 -6.57
C THR A 4 24.92 0.97 -6.71
N GLN A 5 24.61 1.65 -7.81
CA GLN A 5 23.23 1.80 -8.26
C GLN A 5 22.76 0.44 -8.75
N THR A 6 21.91 -0.23 -7.99
CA THR A 6 21.09 -1.34 -8.47
C THR A 6 20.11 -0.78 -9.49
N GLY A 7 20.51 -0.82 -10.78
CA GLY A 7 19.61 -0.57 -11.89
C GLY A 7 18.57 -1.69 -11.93
N GLU A 8 17.33 -1.39 -11.57
CA GLU A 8 16.20 -2.24 -11.92
C GLU A 8 16.18 -2.38 -13.45
N VAL A 9 16.41 -3.61 -13.92
CA VAL A 9 16.25 -3.95 -15.34
C VAL A 9 14.75 -3.81 -15.65
N ARG A 10 14.36 -2.69 -16.24
CA ARG A 10 13.02 -2.51 -16.77
C ARG A 10 12.83 -3.52 -17.89
N MET A 11 11.95 -4.48 -17.70
CA MET A 11 11.48 -5.34 -18.78
C MET A 11 10.54 -4.50 -19.66
N SER A 12 10.90 -4.31 -20.93
CA SER A 12 10.02 -3.68 -21.92
C SER A 12 8.77 -4.53 -22.14
N ILE A 13 7.66 -3.88 -22.38
CA ILE A 13 6.38 -4.55 -22.65
C ILE A 13 6.45 -5.22 -24.03
N SER A 14 6.22 -6.52 -24.08
CA SER A 14 6.23 -7.28 -25.33
C SER A 14 4.86 -7.33 -26.00
N PRO A 15 4.79 -7.62 -27.33
CA PRO A 15 3.51 -7.85 -28.02
C PRO A 15 2.69 -8.98 -27.38
N GLU A 16 3.32 -10.04 -26.91
CA GLU A 16 2.67 -11.17 -26.24
C GLU A 16 2.01 -10.73 -24.93
N GLN A 17 2.64 -9.79 -24.20
CA GLN A 17 2.04 -9.22 -23.01
C GLN A 17 0.78 -8.42 -23.34
N VAL A 18 0.77 -7.69 -24.46
CA VAL A 18 -0.40 -6.98 -24.97
C VAL A 18 -1.51 -7.97 -25.33
N ASP A 19 -1.16 -9.09 -25.97
CA ASP A 19 -2.11 -10.16 -26.32
C ASP A 19 -2.73 -10.82 -25.08
N LEU A 20 -1.95 -11.06 -24.04
CA LEU A 20 -2.45 -11.55 -22.77
C LEU A 20 -3.46 -10.58 -22.15
N TRP A 21 -3.15 -9.29 -22.13
CA TRP A 21 -4.03 -8.27 -21.56
C TRP A 21 -5.36 -8.14 -22.28
N ARG A 22 -5.36 -8.09 -23.63
CA ARG A 22 -6.61 -7.97 -24.41
C ARG A 22 -7.48 -9.24 -24.36
N GLY A 23 -6.88 -10.40 -24.05
CA GLY A 23 -7.58 -11.66 -23.87
C GLY A 23 -8.31 -11.81 -22.52
N LEU A 24 -8.10 -10.89 -21.56
CA LEU A 24 -8.80 -10.93 -20.29
C LEU A 24 -10.31 -10.70 -20.47
N VAL A 25 -11.12 -11.49 -19.76
CA VAL A 25 -12.60 -11.46 -19.88
C VAL A 25 -13.17 -10.09 -19.48
N SER A 26 -12.55 -9.41 -18.53
CA SER A 26 -12.90 -8.04 -18.13
C SER A 26 -11.67 -7.17 -17.99
N GLU A 27 -11.84 -5.86 -18.15
CA GLU A 27 -10.84 -4.91 -17.70
C GLU A 27 -10.62 -5.09 -16.20
N THR A 28 -9.38 -5.30 -15.81
CA THR A 28 -9.04 -5.34 -14.38
C THR A 28 -8.99 -3.90 -13.86
N GLN A 29 -9.08 -3.71 -12.54
CA GLN A 29 -8.89 -2.39 -11.93
C GLN A 29 -7.54 -1.72 -12.30
N ARG A 30 -6.64 -2.43 -12.98
CA ARG A 30 -5.30 -1.96 -13.34
C ARG A 30 -5.06 -1.85 -14.84
N LEU A 31 -6.08 -1.99 -15.66
CA LEU A 31 -5.93 -2.00 -17.11
C LEU A 31 -7.09 -1.25 -17.77
N GLU A 32 -6.76 -0.33 -18.66
CA GLU A 32 -7.72 0.49 -19.41
C GLU A 32 -7.32 0.50 -20.88
N PHE A 33 -8.24 0.24 -21.79
CA PHE A 33 -8.02 0.26 -23.25
C PHE A 33 -8.70 1.45 -23.90
N LYS A 34 -8.06 2.03 -24.90
CA LYS A 34 -8.63 3.09 -25.75
C LYS A 34 -8.17 2.93 -27.18
N GLU A 35 -9.08 3.13 -28.15
CA GLU A 35 -8.73 3.01 -29.56
C GLU A 35 -7.68 4.05 -29.99
N ALA A 36 -7.93 5.32 -29.76
CA ALA A 36 -7.01 6.43 -30.03
C ALA A 36 -6.22 6.33 -31.35
N ARG A 37 -6.89 5.98 -32.46
CA ARG A 37 -6.24 5.65 -33.75
C ARG A 37 -5.31 6.75 -34.24
N ASN A 38 -5.76 8.00 -34.24
CA ASN A 38 -4.99 9.13 -34.79
C ASN A 38 -4.37 10.00 -33.69
N GLN A 39 -5.14 10.34 -32.68
CA GLN A 39 -4.72 11.21 -31.57
C GLN A 39 -5.47 10.83 -30.29
N TYR A 40 -4.97 11.31 -29.17
CA TYR A 40 -5.65 11.19 -27.88
C TYR A 40 -5.53 12.52 -27.13
N ASP A 41 -6.61 12.95 -26.52
CA ASP A 41 -6.67 14.22 -25.79
C ASP A 41 -5.76 14.19 -24.56
N THR A 42 -4.89 15.19 -24.41
CA THR A 42 -3.88 15.25 -23.34
C THR A 42 -4.50 15.48 -21.97
N THR A 43 -5.56 16.27 -21.88
CA THR A 43 -6.29 16.49 -20.62
C THR A 43 -6.94 15.18 -20.16
N LYS A 44 -7.54 14.45 -21.10
CA LYS A 44 -8.12 13.13 -20.83
C LYS A 44 -7.04 12.12 -20.41
N LEU A 45 -5.86 12.13 -21.03
CA LEU A 45 -4.72 11.33 -20.67
C LEU A 45 -4.29 11.59 -19.21
N CYS A 46 -4.09 12.87 -18.84
CA CYS A 46 -3.73 13.26 -17.48
C CYS A 46 -4.77 12.78 -16.46
N ARG A 47 -6.05 12.94 -16.76
CA ARG A 47 -7.15 12.50 -15.89
C ARG A 47 -7.15 11.00 -15.69
N TYR A 48 -6.92 10.18 -16.73
CA TYR A 48 -6.76 8.73 -16.59
C TYR A 48 -5.53 8.35 -15.78
N CYS A 49 -4.37 9.00 -16.03
CA CYS A 49 -3.15 8.73 -15.25
C CYS A 49 -3.38 9.00 -13.75
N VAL A 50 -4.03 10.12 -13.41
CA VAL A 50 -4.36 10.45 -12.01
C VAL A 50 -5.31 9.43 -11.41
N ALA A 51 -6.37 9.03 -12.12
CA ALA A 51 -7.33 8.04 -11.63
C ALA A 51 -6.68 6.67 -11.40
N ILE A 52 -5.91 6.18 -12.37
CA ILE A 52 -5.20 4.90 -12.27
C ILE A 52 -4.19 4.93 -11.11
N ALA A 53 -3.43 6.02 -10.94
CA ALA A 53 -2.48 6.16 -9.82
C ALA A 53 -3.20 6.11 -8.47
N ASN A 54 -4.34 6.78 -8.34
CA ASN A 54 -5.16 6.79 -7.13
C ASN A 54 -5.75 5.42 -6.78
N GLU A 55 -5.97 4.56 -7.76
CA GLU A 55 -6.49 3.19 -7.61
C GLU A 55 -5.40 2.12 -7.42
N GLY A 56 -4.17 2.52 -7.23
CA GLY A 56 -3.06 1.61 -6.95
C GLY A 56 -2.19 1.27 -8.17
N GLY A 57 -2.22 2.13 -9.20
CA GLY A 57 -1.41 2.00 -10.40
C GLY A 57 -1.97 1.02 -11.43
N GLY A 58 -1.36 0.98 -12.60
CA GLY A 58 -1.80 0.11 -13.70
C GLY A 58 -1.35 0.61 -15.07
N HIS A 59 -2.08 0.24 -16.10
CA HIS A 59 -1.75 0.59 -17.48
C HIS A 59 -2.93 1.21 -18.21
N LEU A 60 -2.66 2.28 -18.96
CA LEU A 60 -3.54 2.78 -20.01
C LEU A 60 -2.92 2.39 -21.36
N VAL A 61 -3.69 1.73 -22.19
CA VAL A 61 -3.23 1.15 -23.46
C VAL A 61 -3.99 1.78 -24.61
N LEU A 62 -3.29 2.45 -25.52
CA LEU A 62 -3.87 3.04 -26.73
C LEU A 62 -3.59 2.17 -27.95
N GLY A 63 -4.53 2.12 -28.86
CA GLY A 63 -4.46 1.34 -30.11
C GLY A 63 -5.18 -0.02 -30.00
N ILE A 64 -5.99 -0.21 -28.97
CA ILE A 64 -6.81 -1.41 -28.77
C ILE A 64 -8.26 -0.97 -28.58
N ALA A 65 -9.20 -1.68 -29.19
CA ALA A 65 -10.62 -1.41 -29.01
C ALA A 65 -11.09 -1.68 -27.57
N ASP A 66 -11.93 -0.80 -27.06
CA ASP A 66 -12.38 -0.86 -25.65
C ASP A 66 -13.21 -2.15 -25.38
N LYS A 67 -13.99 -2.60 -26.36
CA LYS A 67 -14.92 -3.74 -26.20
C LYS A 67 -14.34 -5.05 -26.72
N PRO A 68 -14.59 -6.18 -26.02
CA PRO A 68 -14.22 -7.49 -26.54
C PRO A 68 -14.74 -7.73 -27.95
N PRO A 69 -13.97 -8.40 -28.84
CA PRO A 69 -12.73 -9.14 -28.56
C PRO A 69 -11.45 -8.27 -28.48
N ARG A 70 -11.56 -6.97 -28.36
CA ARG A 70 -10.45 -6.01 -28.24
C ARG A 70 -9.40 -6.16 -29.34
N PRO A 71 -9.77 -6.02 -30.62
CA PRO A 71 -8.78 -6.05 -31.68
C PRO A 71 -7.78 -4.91 -31.55
N VAL A 72 -6.54 -5.18 -31.92
CA VAL A 72 -5.54 -4.13 -32.07
C VAL A 72 -5.91 -3.33 -33.31
N VAL A 73 -6.12 -2.04 -33.14
CA VAL A 73 -6.52 -1.10 -34.23
C VAL A 73 -5.39 -0.15 -34.60
N GLY A 74 -4.31 -0.19 -33.81
CA GLY A 74 -3.17 0.68 -33.95
C GLY A 74 -3.43 2.13 -33.48
N SER A 75 -2.38 2.82 -33.04
CA SER A 75 -2.44 4.23 -32.64
C SER A 75 -1.28 5.03 -33.19
N GLN A 76 -1.60 6.22 -33.73
CA GLN A 76 -0.63 7.25 -34.14
C GLN A 76 -0.46 8.34 -33.04
N ALA A 77 -1.19 8.22 -31.95
CA ALA A 77 -1.05 9.14 -30.82
C ALA A 77 0.35 9.05 -30.23
N PHE A 78 0.89 10.18 -29.80
CA PHE A 78 2.16 10.27 -29.07
C PHE A 78 3.31 9.50 -29.75
N LEU A 79 3.65 9.87 -30.99
CA LEU A 79 4.73 9.23 -31.75
C LEU A 79 6.08 9.35 -31.04
N ASP A 80 6.33 10.49 -30.41
CA ASP A 80 7.48 10.68 -29.52
C ASP A 80 7.09 10.33 -28.09
N THR A 81 7.48 9.14 -27.65
CA THR A 81 7.18 8.64 -26.31
C THR A 81 8.00 9.31 -25.21
N GLN A 82 9.18 9.85 -25.55
CA GLN A 82 10.01 10.59 -24.61
C GLN A 82 9.41 11.97 -24.32
N ASP A 83 9.02 12.71 -25.34
CA ASP A 83 8.37 14.02 -25.21
C ASP A 83 7.11 13.94 -24.32
N ILE A 84 6.25 12.93 -24.57
CA ILE A 84 5.04 12.79 -23.76
C ILE A 84 5.33 12.36 -22.32
N THR A 85 6.37 11.54 -22.07
CA THR A 85 6.80 11.17 -20.73
C THR A 85 7.22 12.38 -19.91
N GLU A 86 8.03 13.28 -20.51
CA GLU A 86 8.48 14.51 -19.87
C GLU A 86 7.31 15.46 -19.59
N LYS A 87 6.42 15.65 -20.56
CA LYS A 87 5.22 16.49 -20.42
C LYS A 87 4.27 15.97 -19.34
N LEU A 88 4.02 14.66 -19.29
CA LEU A 88 3.18 14.06 -18.26
C LEU A 88 3.71 14.34 -16.86
N PHE A 89 5.02 14.20 -16.64
CA PHE A 89 5.61 14.51 -15.35
C PHE A 89 5.28 15.94 -14.88
N HIS A 90 5.36 16.92 -15.79
CA HIS A 90 5.01 18.31 -15.48
C HIS A 90 3.51 18.52 -15.21
N TRP A 91 2.64 17.78 -15.90
CA TRP A 91 1.19 17.98 -15.81
C TRP A 91 0.54 17.26 -14.63
N VAL A 92 1.02 16.06 -14.28
CA VAL A 92 0.42 15.22 -13.22
C VAL A 92 1.25 15.17 -11.93
N GLY A 93 2.52 15.60 -11.97
CA GLY A 93 3.40 15.67 -10.80
C GLY A 93 4.02 14.32 -10.37
N PHE A 94 3.89 13.27 -11.18
CA PHE A 94 4.52 11.97 -10.93
C PHE A 94 4.95 11.33 -12.25
N ARG A 95 5.88 10.39 -12.18
CA ARG A 95 6.43 9.73 -13.37
C ARG A 95 5.48 8.68 -13.91
N VAL A 96 5.15 8.79 -15.19
CA VAL A 96 4.45 7.79 -15.99
C VAL A 96 5.41 7.30 -17.06
N ASP A 97 5.63 6.00 -17.16
CA ASP A 97 6.48 5.45 -18.20
C ASP A 97 5.67 5.17 -19.45
N VAL A 98 6.20 5.56 -20.61
CA VAL A 98 5.50 5.46 -21.89
C VAL A 98 6.33 4.64 -22.86
N GLU A 99 5.75 3.56 -23.39
CA GLU A 99 6.39 2.68 -24.35
C GLU A 99 5.51 2.47 -25.58
N ALA A 100 6.14 2.45 -26.75
CA ALA A 100 5.49 2.06 -28.00
C ALA A 100 5.85 0.60 -28.30
N VAL A 101 4.83 -0.23 -28.40
CA VAL A 101 4.94 -1.66 -28.72
C VAL A 101 4.60 -1.86 -30.19
N ALA A 102 5.51 -2.45 -30.95
CA ALA A 102 5.28 -2.83 -32.35
C ALA A 102 4.58 -4.19 -32.41
N HIS A 103 3.24 -4.15 -32.37
CA HIS A 103 2.42 -5.35 -32.53
C HIS A 103 2.19 -5.65 -34.01
N SER A 104 1.99 -6.93 -34.38
CA SER A 104 1.75 -7.37 -35.77
C SER A 104 0.59 -6.65 -36.45
N ASP A 105 -0.47 -6.34 -35.69
CA ASP A 105 -1.71 -5.71 -36.16
C ASP A 105 -1.69 -4.18 -36.07
N GLY A 106 -0.62 -3.60 -35.51
CA GLY A 106 -0.46 -2.15 -35.43
C GLY A 106 0.30 -1.67 -34.19
N ARG A 107 0.69 -0.41 -34.18
CA ARG A 107 1.40 0.21 -33.06
C ARG A 107 0.47 0.37 -31.84
N VAL A 108 0.92 -0.08 -30.70
CA VAL A 108 0.25 0.10 -29.40
C VAL A 108 1.09 1.00 -28.52
N VAL A 109 0.46 1.94 -27.79
CA VAL A 109 1.17 2.81 -26.84
C VAL A 109 0.69 2.47 -25.43
N VAL A 110 1.64 2.13 -24.56
CA VAL A 110 1.35 1.74 -23.18
C VAL A 110 1.89 2.80 -22.22
N PHE A 111 1.01 3.30 -21.37
CA PHE A 111 1.34 4.18 -20.25
C PHE A 111 1.33 3.35 -18.98
N THR A 112 2.49 3.16 -18.36
CA THR A 112 2.63 2.48 -17.08
C THR A 112 2.57 3.51 -15.96
N VAL A 113 1.47 3.49 -15.24
CA VAL A 113 1.15 4.46 -14.20
C VAL A 113 1.47 3.84 -12.83
N PRO A 114 2.33 4.47 -12.02
CA PRO A 114 2.66 3.97 -10.68
C PRO A 114 1.47 4.11 -9.73
N ALA A 115 1.49 3.28 -8.68
CA ALA A 115 0.60 3.49 -7.55
C ALA A 115 0.94 4.80 -6.82
N ARG A 116 -0.07 5.50 -6.32
CA ARG A 116 0.14 6.63 -5.41
C ARG A 116 0.85 6.19 -4.13
N PRO A 117 1.67 7.04 -3.49
CA PRO A 117 2.16 6.77 -2.14
C PRO A 117 1.00 6.67 -1.13
N ARG A 118 1.21 5.88 -0.08
CA ARG A 118 0.24 5.79 1.02
C ARG A 118 -0.01 7.17 1.64
N GLY A 119 -1.27 7.46 1.93
CA GLY A 119 -1.66 8.74 2.51
C GLY A 119 -1.66 9.92 1.54
N THR A 120 -1.44 9.68 0.24
CA THR A 120 -1.42 10.72 -0.78
C THR A 120 -2.49 10.45 -1.83
N ALA A 121 -3.23 11.46 -2.24
CA ALA A 121 -4.12 11.42 -3.38
C ALA A 121 -3.63 12.39 -4.45
N TYR A 122 -3.53 11.93 -5.70
CA TYR A 122 -3.20 12.80 -6.83
C TYR A 122 -4.44 13.49 -7.36
N HIS A 123 -4.26 14.70 -7.88
CA HIS A 123 -5.31 15.47 -8.54
C HIS A 123 -4.80 16.07 -9.86
N HIS A 124 -5.72 16.38 -10.75
CA HIS A 124 -5.46 17.14 -11.95
C HIS A 124 -6.47 18.28 -12.03
N GLU A 125 -5.99 19.53 -12.20
CA GLU A 125 -6.82 20.74 -12.22
C GLU A 125 -7.78 20.84 -11.02
N GLY A 126 -7.31 20.46 -9.82
CA GLY A 126 -8.09 20.49 -8.59
C GLY A 126 -9.05 19.33 -8.38
N ALA A 127 -9.20 18.43 -9.36
CA ALA A 127 -10.08 17.26 -9.25
C ALA A 127 -9.32 16.00 -8.84
N TYR A 128 -9.68 15.39 -7.72
CA TYR A 128 -9.26 14.05 -7.33
C TYR A 128 -10.14 13.04 -8.05
N LEU A 129 -9.55 12.25 -8.93
CA LEU A 129 -10.29 11.37 -9.84
C LEU A 129 -10.09 9.90 -9.51
N MET A 130 -11.13 9.12 -9.79
CA MET A 130 -11.14 7.66 -9.82
C MET A 130 -11.98 7.18 -10.99
N ARG A 131 -11.92 5.89 -11.30
CA ARG A 131 -12.81 5.26 -12.29
C ARG A 131 -14.04 4.67 -11.60
N SER A 132 -15.18 4.77 -12.27
CA SER A 132 -16.41 4.08 -11.93
C SER A 132 -16.93 3.41 -13.19
N GLY A 133 -16.61 2.13 -13.37
CA GLY A 133 -16.76 1.47 -14.66
C GLY A 133 -15.89 2.14 -15.73
N GLU A 134 -16.49 2.56 -16.84
CA GLU A 134 -15.80 3.24 -17.96
C GLU A 134 -15.66 4.77 -17.76
N GLU A 135 -16.22 5.33 -16.67
CA GLU A 135 -16.25 6.77 -16.43
C GLU A 135 -15.21 7.23 -15.41
N LEU A 136 -14.68 8.44 -15.65
CA LEU A 136 -13.85 9.16 -14.68
C LEU A 136 -14.76 10.02 -13.80
N VAL A 137 -14.78 9.74 -12.51
CA VAL A 137 -15.61 10.43 -11.52
C VAL A 137 -14.73 11.08 -10.43
N PRO A 138 -15.18 12.21 -9.85
CA PRO A 138 -14.54 12.76 -8.67
C PRO A 138 -14.65 11.81 -7.48
N MET A 139 -13.59 11.73 -6.68
CA MET A 139 -13.62 11.01 -5.41
C MET A 139 -14.55 11.71 -4.42
N SER A 140 -15.28 10.92 -3.65
CA SER A 140 -16.02 11.42 -2.51
C SER A 140 -15.08 11.83 -1.35
N GLU A 141 -15.59 12.67 -0.45
CA GLU A 141 -14.84 13.05 0.75
C GLU A 141 -14.46 11.84 1.61
N ASP A 142 -15.31 10.82 1.70
CA ASP A 142 -15.02 9.60 2.45
C ASP A 142 -13.89 8.78 1.84
N GLN A 143 -13.80 8.73 0.51
CA GLN A 143 -12.68 8.10 -0.19
C GLN A 143 -11.38 8.86 0.07
N LEU A 144 -11.40 10.19 0.00
CA LEU A 144 -10.23 11.02 0.30
C LEU A 144 -9.81 10.88 1.77
N ARG A 145 -10.75 10.87 2.73
CA ARG A 145 -10.43 10.63 4.15
C ARG A 145 -9.76 9.27 4.36
N LYS A 146 -10.25 8.21 3.70
CA LYS A 146 -9.63 6.87 3.79
C LYS A 146 -8.19 6.89 3.26
N ILE A 147 -7.96 7.54 2.10
CA ILE A 147 -6.63 7.66 1.52
C ILE A 147 -5.69 8.41 2.47
N PHE A 148 -6.10 9.58 2.97
CA PHE A 148 -5.26 10.38 3.87
C PHE A 148 -5.00 9.68 5.21
N ALA A 149 -5.96 8.89 5.69
CA ALA A 149 -5.79 8.08 6.90
C ALA A 149 -4.75 6.95 6.73
N GLU A 150 -4.48 6.49 5.50
CA GLU A 150 -3.43 5.49 5.24
C GLU A 150 -2.02 5.98 5.62
N GLY A 151 -1.79 7.29 5.58
CA GLY A 151 -0.52 7.93 5.95
C GLY A 151 -0.35 8.10 7.46
N GLN A 152 -1.42 7.94 8.23
CA GLN A 152 -1.35 8.01 9.68
C GLN A 152 -0.80 6.69 10.25
N PRO A 153 0.00 6.74 11.32
CA PRO A 153 0.38 5.55 12.03
C PRO A 153 -0.88 4.76 12.42
N SER A 154 -0.83 3.44 12.27
CA SER A 154 -1.93 2.61 12.77
C SER A 154 -2.08 2.83 14.27
N TRP A 155 -3.28 2.64 14.83
CA TRP A 155 -3.47 2.76 16.27
C TRP A 155 -2.47 1.89 17.05
N LEU A 156 -2.11 0.73 16.51
CA LEU A 156 -1.14 -0.20 17.10
C LEU A 156 0.28 0.39 17.17
N GLU A 157 0.63 1.28 16.25
CA GLU A 157 1.94 1.93 16.19
C GLU A 157 2.01 3.22 17.04
N ASN A 158 0.90 3.67 17.62
CA ASN A 158 0.89 4.80 18.51
C ASN A 158 1.45 4.43 19.90
N PRO A 159 2.11 5.35 20.61
CA PRO A 159 2.57 5.14 21.96
C PRO A 159 1.42 4.91 22.95
N ALA A 160 1.44 3.77 23.66
CA ALA A 160 0.59 3.49 24.81
C ALA A 160 1.14 4.13 26.10
N LEU A 161 2.48 4.17 26.23
CA LEU A 161 3.20 4.93 27.25
C LEU A 161 4.39 5.61 26.60
N LYS A 162 4.66 6.85 27.01
CA LYS A 162 5.76 7.68 26.49
C LYS A 162 6.85 7.86 27.52
N ASP A 163 8.08 8.02 27.03
CA ASP A 163 9.25 8.46 27.79
C ASP A 163 9.55 7.60 29.03
N VAL A 164 9.33 6.28 28.91
CA VAL A 164 9.65 5.33 29.98
C VAL A 164 11.12 4.93 29.97
N SER A 165 11.67 4.61 31.14
CA SER A 165 13.06 4.12 31.24
C SER A 165 13.21 2.71 30.66
N ALA A 166 14.46 2.32 30.35
CA ALA A 166 14.80 0.95 29.97
C ALA A 166 14.34 -0.08 30.99
N GLN A 167 14.43 0.25 32.28
CA GLN A 167 13.98 -0.62 33.36
C GLN A 167 12.46 -0.77 33.38
N ASP A 168 11.72 0.32 33.18
CA ASP A 168 10.27 0.30 33.15
C ASP A 168 9.74 -0.56 31.99
N VAL A 169 10.37 -0.52 30.82
CA VAL A 169 9.99 -1.38 29.69
C VAL A 169 9.99 -2.85 30.10
N VAL A 170 11.07 -3.33 30.72
CA VAL A 170 11.20 -4.75 31.15
C VAL A 170 10.29 -5.06 32.34
N GLN A 171 9.98 -4.08 33.20
CA GLN A 171 9.05 -4.26 34.31
C GLN A 171 7.60 -4.34 33.84
N LEU A 172 7.21 -3.51 32.86
CA LEU A 172 5.84 -3.41 32.37
C LEU A 172 5.48 -4.50 31.37
N LEU A 173 6.44 -4.97 30.58
CA LEU A 173 6.24 -5.97 29.53
C LEU A 173 6.74 -7.36 29.97
N ASP A 174 5.99 -8.39 29.65
CA ASP A 174 6.36 -9.80 29.82
C ASP A 174 7.32 -10.24 28.70
N THR A 175 8.55 -9.77 28.81
CA THR A 175 9.58 -10.05 27.82
C THR A 175 9.98 -11.52 27.78
N GLN A 176 9.93 -12.24 28.94
CA GLN A 176 10.24 -13.67 28.99
C GLN A 176 9.30 -14.46 28.09
N THR A 177 7.99 -14.27 28.25
CA THR A 177 6.97 -14.94 27.42
C THR A 177 7.18 -14.66 25.92
N TYR A 178 7.61 -13.44 25.55
CA TYR A 178 7.93 -13.13 24.16
C TYR A 178 9.05 -14.05 23.62
N PHE A 179 10.19 -14.13 24.32
CA PHE A 179 11.33 -14.93 23.88
C PHE A 179 10.98 -16.43 23.85
N ASP A 180 10.21 -16.92 24.83
CA ASP A 180 9.77 -18.30 24.88
C ASP A 180 8.86 -18.67 23.70
N LEU A 181 7.86 -17.83 23.39
CA LEU A 181 6.96 -18.03 22.25
C LEU A 181 7.69 -17.99 20.91
N MET A 182 8.67 -17.10 20.77
CA MET A 182 9.49 -17.00 19.56
C MET A 182 10.59 -18.06 19.49
N ARG A 183 10.73 -18.91 20.52
CA ARG A 183 11.79 -19.93 20.66
C ARG A 183 13.20 -19.34 20.51
N LEU A 184 13.41 -18.16 21.08
CA LEU A 184 14.68 -17.45 21.09
C LEU A 184 15.32 -17.54 22.49
N PRO A 185 16.66 -17.61 22.58
CA PRO A 185 17.34 -17.51 23.85
C PRO A 185 17.11 -16.13 24.45
N TYR A 186 16.81 -16.09 25.75
CA TYR A 186 16.68 -14.80 26.45
C TYR A 186 18.05 -14.12 26.52
N PRO A 187 18.16 -12.82 26.14
CA PRO A 187 19.42 -12.10 26.19
C PRO A 187 20.01 -12.02 27.61
N THR A 188 21.33 -12.02 27.72
CA THR A 188 22.04 -11.95 28.99
C THR A 188 21.99 -10.58 29.65
N ASP A 189 21.66 -9.55 28.87
CA ASP A 189 21.57 -8.17 29.32
C ASP A 189 20.29 -7.48 28.87
N GLN A 190 19.94 -6.40 29.55
CA GLN A 190 18.76 -5.59 29.24
C GLN A 190 18.85 -4.94 27.86
N ALA A 191 20.04 -4.59 27.41
CA ALA A 191 20.23 -3.94 26.12
C ALA A 191 19.83 -4.85 24.96
N GLY A 192 20.15 -6.15 25.05
CA GLY A 192 19.72 -7.17 24.07
C GLY A 192 18.20 -7.34 24.03
N VAL A 193 17.54 -7.32 25.20
CA VAL A 193 16.07 -7.36 25.26
C VAL A 193 15.45 -6.16 24.55
N LEU A 194 15.92 -4.95 24.88
CA LEU A 194 15.43 -3.72 24.27
C LEU A 194 15.71 -3.63 22.76
N ALA A 195 16.89 -4.09 22.33
CA ALA A 195 17.23 -4.12 20.91
C ALA A 195 16.22 -5.01 20.14
N ARG A 196 15.89 -6.17 20.68
CA ARG A 196 14.91 -7.05 20.06
C ARG A 196 13.51 -6.45 19.99
N LEU A 197 13.04 -5.83 21.08
CA LEU A 197 11.73 -5.17 21.10
C LEU A 197 11.65 -3.96 20.13
N LEU A 198 12.78 -3.25 19.92
CA LEU A 198 12.89 -2.19 18.91
C LEU A 198 12.81 -2.75 17.48
N ASP A 199 13.53 -3.84 17.19
CA ASP A 199 13.51 -4.50 15.86
C ASP A 199 12.11 -4.99 15.50
N GLU A 200 11.36 -5.49 16.47
CA GLU A 200 9.97 -5.93 16.31
C GLU A 200 8.95 -4.78 16.35
N ARG A 201 9.40 -3.54 16.52
CA ARG A 201 8.53 -2.36 16.65
C ARG A 201 7.46 -2.50 17.74
N LEU A 202 7.81 -3.14 18.85
CA LEU A 202 6.97 -3.21 20.05
C LEU A 202 7.19 -2.00 20.95
N ILE A 203 8.38 -1.41 20.84
CA ILE A 203 8.78 -0.14 21.46
C ILE A 203 9.49 0.71 20.42
N GLU A 204 9.61 2.01 20.68
CA GLU A 204 10.43 2.94 19.90
C GLU A 204 11.32 3.81 20.81
N ARG A 205 12.38 4.39 20.26
CA ARG A 205 13.22 5.36 20.99
C ARG A 205 12.51 6.71 21.06
N SER A 206 12.58 7.34 22.23
CA SER A 206 12.15 8.72 22.43
C SER A 206 13.32 9.61 22.87
N ALA A 207 13.08 10.90 23.00
CA ALA A 207 14.10 11.84 23.46
C ALA A 207 14.57 11.58 24.91
N ALA A 208 13.68 11.04 25.76
CA ALA A 208 13.94 10.80 27.18
C ALA A 208 14.08 9.30 27.55
N GLY A 209 13.94 8.39 26.58
CA GLY A 209 14.02 6.96 26.84
C GLY A 209 13.35 6.14 25.74
N PHE A 210 12.23 5.50 26.08
CA PHE A 210 11.48 4.65 25.17
C PHE A 210 9.98 4.95 25.23
N ASN A 211 9.29 4.77 24.12
CA ASN A 211 7.84 4.68 24.09
C ASN A 211 7.45 3.21 23.94
N ILE A 212 6.52 2.74 24.76
CA ILE A 212 5.89 1.43 24.55
C ILE A 212 4.71 1.63 23.60
N LEU A 213 4.73 0.98 22.45
CA LEU A 213 3.65 1.09 21.46
C LEU A 213 2.42 0.28 21.88
N HIS A 214 1.23 0.63 21.38
CA HIS A 214 0.01 -0.12 21.67
C HIS A 214 0.15 -1.61 21.35
N ILE A 215 0.81 -1.96 20.23
CA ILE A 215 1.06 -3.35 19.88
C ILE A 215 1.89 -4.07 20.95
N GLY A 216 2.96 -3.43 21.44
CA GLY A 216 3.80 -3.99 22.50
C GLY A 216 3.03 -4.18 23.81
N ALA A 217 2.21 -3.19 24.18
CA ALA A 217 1.40 -3.24 25.37
C ALA A 217 0.28 -4.31 25.26
N VAL A 218 -0.45 -4.39 24.13
CA VAL A 218 -1.52 -5.37 23.91
C VAL A 218 -0.99 -6.81 23.97
N LEU A 219 0.20 -7.05 23.40
CA LEU A 219 0.78 -8.39 23.34
C LEU A 219 1.48 -8.80 24.65
N LEU A 220 2.17 -7.86 25.30
CA LEU A 220 3.14 -8.19 26.35
C LEU A 220 2.92 -7.46 27.69
N ALA A 221 1.91 -6.60 27.85
CA ALA A 221 1.67 -5.97 29.14
C ALA A 221 1.45 -7.01 30.24
N LYS A 222 2.22 -6.95 31.33
CA LYS A 222 1.97 -7.76 32.52
C LYS A 222 0.68 -7.34 33.24
N ASN A 223 0.34 -6.06 33.14
CA ASN A 223 -0.91 -5.51 33.68
C ASN A 223 -1.43 -4.39 32.78
N MET A 224 -2.53 -4.63 32.08
CA MET A 224 -3.17 -3.68 31.16
C MET A 224 -3.63 -2.39 31.85
N ARG A 225 -3.87 -2.40 33.16
CA ARG A 225 -4.29 -1.20 33.92
C ARG A 225 -3.20 -0.13 34.00
N GLN A 226 -1.94 -0.52 33.77
CA GLN A 226 -0.81 0.42 33.70
C GLN A 226 -0.75 1.23 32.39
N PHE A 227 -1.63 0.91 31.44
CA PHE A 227 -1.73 1.56 30.13
C PHE A 227 -3.10 2.22 29.98
N PRO A 228 -3.27 3.51 30.36
CA PRO A 228 -4.57 4.17 30.46
C PRO A 228 -5.42 4.07 29.18
N ASP A 229 -4.80 4.27 28.01
CA ASP A 229 -5.50 4.32 26.71
C ASP A 229 -6.00 2.94 26.25
N ILE A 230 -5.46 1.86 26.80
CA ILE A 230 -5.81 0.48 26.42
C ILE A 230 -6.36 -0.37 27.58
N SER A 231 -6.44 0.17 28.77
CA SER A 231 -6.90 -0.54 29.97
C SER A 231 -8.26 -1.24 29.83
N ARG A 232 -9.11 -0.72 28.95
CA ARG A 232 -10.45 -1.29 28.65
C ARG A 232 -10.46 -2.22 27.43
N LYS A 233 -9.31 -2.44 26.77
CA LYS A 233 -9.17 -3.25 25.56
C LYS A 233 -8.48 -4.57 25.82
N ALA A 234 -8.71 -5.15 26.99
CA ALA A 234 -8.17 -6.45 27.35
C ALA A 234 -8.53 -7.52 26.31
N VAL A 235 -7.54 -8.34 25.96
CA VAL A 235 -7.74 -9.48 25.06
C VAL A 235 -8.60 -10.51 25.80
N ARG A 236 -9.73 -10.91 25.19
CA ARG A 236 -10.57 -11.99 25.70
C ARG A 236 -10.44 -13.20 24.81
N VAL A 237 -10.03 -14.31 25.36
CA VAL A 237 -9.91 -15.59 24.66
C VAL A 237 -11.02 -16.51 25.15
N ILE A 238 -11.89 -16.94 24.25
CA ILE A 238 -12.98 -17.87 24.55
C ILE A 238 -12.73 -19.16 23.77
N VAL A 239 -12.66 -20.27 24.48
CA VAL A 239 -12.55 -21.60 23.87
C VAL A 239 -13.91 -22.28 23.95
N TYR A 240 -14.42 -22.70 22.80
CA TYR A 240 -15.70 -23.42 22.70
C TYR A 240 -15.48 -24.91 22.49
N ALA A 241 -16.42 -25.74 23.01
CA ALA A 241 -16.45 -27.14 22.69
C ALA A 241 -17.09 -27.37 21.33
N GLY A 242 -16.30 -27.84 20.33
CA GLY A 242 -16.77 -28.13 19.00
C GLY A 242 -16.93 -26.86 18.12
N GLU A 243 -17.71 -26.99 17.06
CA GLU A 243 -17.84 -25.95 16.02
C GLU A 243 -18.89 -24.87 16.35
N SER A 244 -19.64 -25.00 17.42
CA SER A 244 -20.67 -24.04 17.82
C SER A 244 -20.26 -23.20 19.03
N LYS A 245 -20.71 -21.94 19.06
CA LYS A 245 -20.46 -21.00 20.19
C LYS A 245 -21.35 -21.25 21.40
N MET A 246 -22.05 -22.38 21.46
CA MET A 246 -23.06 -22.63 22.51
C MET A 246 -22.49 -23.19 23.82
N GLN A 247 -21.33 -23.82 23.77
CA GLN A 247 -20.72 -24.40 24.96
C GLN A 247 -19.30 -23.87 25.14
N THR A 248 -19.12 -22.95 26.09
CA THR A 248 -17.82 -22.39 26.45
C THR A 248 -17.05 -23.37 27.36
N VAL A 249 -15.83 -23.73 26.96
CA VAL A 249 -14.91 -24.53 27.76
C VAL A 249 -14.03 -23.65 28.62
N SER A 250 -13.59 -22.53 28.08
CA SER A 250 -12.74 -21.56 28.79
C SER A 250 -13.05 -20.15 28.30
N ASP A 251 -13.10 -19.21 29.23
CA ASP A 251 -13.29 -17.77 28.97
C ASP A 251 -12.26 -17.01 29.83
N VAL A 252 -11.18 -16.61 29.20
CA VAL A 252 -10.10 -15.89 29.86
C VAL A 252 -10.07 -14.48 29.33
N THR A 253 -10.42 -13.52 30.17
CA THR A 253 -10.18 -12.10 29.89
C THR A 253 -8.80 -11.77 30.45
N GLY A 254 -7.94 -11.18 29.62
CA GLY A 254 -6.57 -10.85 29.99
C GLY A 254 -6.50 -9.80 31.10
N GLU A 255 -6.85 -10.19 32.30
CA GLU A 255 -6.30 -9.62 33.52
C GLU A 255 -5.03 -10.45 33.83
N ARG A 256 -3.91 -10.07 33.22
CA ARG A 256 -2.61 -10.44 33.73
C ARG A 256 -2.17 -9.45 34.77
#